data_a1091c3958fe297c86eab72adad7f0db
#
_entry.id   a1091c3958fe297c86eab72adad7f0db
#
_cell.length_a   1.000
_cell.length_b   1.000
_cell.length_c   1.000
_cell.angle_alpha   90.00
_cell.angle_beta   90.00
_cell.angle_gamma   90.00
#
_symmetry.space_group_name_H-M   'P 1'
#
loop_
_entity.id
_entity.type
_entity.pdbx_description
1 polymer ?
#
loop_
_entity_poly.entity_id
_entity_poly.type
_entity_poly.pdbx_seq_one_letter_code
_entity_poly.pdbx_strand_id
1 'polypeptide(L)'
;MTLAAIDALDGKPFKDEVLDLVERNSMESKDTSEILTWAVENFHPRLTISASFGAPEGMILIDMLHKLDPTTRVFVLDTGRLHTATYDLIDRVRDRYDKRVEVVFPNAAEVQEMVGEKGMNLFYESHEDRKRCCRVRKVLPMRRHLADFDAYITGLRRDQNANRADAKKVEIDSANGDLVKINPLADWTHEQVMDYVREHNVPINRLHQKNYPSVGCEPCTRAIAPGADPRAGRWWWESDDMKECGLHVADAVEEVAEAEGSGI
;
A
#
# COMPACT_ATOMS: atom_id res chain seq x y z
N MET A 1 6.69 -17.41 -12.05
CA MET A 1 7.48 -17.25 -10.79
C MET A 1 8.96 -17.43 -11.09
N THR A 2 9.82 -16.60 -10.57
CA THR A 2 11.27 -16.74 -10.73
C THR A 2 11.83 -17.70 -9.67
N LEU A 3 12.92 -18.42 -10.00
CA LEU A 3 13.65 -19.30 -9.05
C LEU A 3 14.00 -18.56 -7.73
N ALA A 4 14.32 -17.27 -7.80
CA ALA A 4 14.63 -16.44 -6.64
C ALA A 4 13.45 -16.28 -5.65
N ALA A 5 12.20 -16.26 -6.13
CA ALA A 5 11.02 -16.19 -5.26
C ALA A 5 10.80 -17.48 -4.45
N ILE A 6 11.24 -18.61 -5.00
CA ILE A 6 11.19 -19.91 -4.32
C ILE A 6 12.20 -19.96 -3.17
N ASP A 7 13.43 -19.46 -3.41
CA ASP A 7 14.51 -19.52 -2.41
C ASP A 7 14.22 -18.63 -1.18
N ALA A 8 13.56 -17.49 -1.36
CA ALA A 8 13.27 -16.56 -0.25
C ALA A 8 12.21 -17.08 0.74
N LEU A 9 11.35 -17.99 0.30
CA LEU A 9 10.40 -18.66 1.18
C LEU A 9 10.99 -19.94 1.81
N ASP A 10 12.23 -20.34 1.47
CA ASP A 10 12.86 -21.54 2.02
C ASP A 10 12.99 -21.46 3.54
N GLY A 11 12.53 -22.53 4.20
CA GLY A 11 12.48 -22.61 5.66
C GLY A 11 11.26 -21.97 6.32
N LYS A 12 10.33 -21.34 5.56
CA LYS A 12 9.04 -20.88 6.11
C LYS A 12 8.02 -22.03 6.08
N PRO A 13 7.29 -22.28 7.18
CA PRO A 13 6.41 -23.45 7.30
C PRO A 13 5.22 -23.46 6.33
N PHE A 14 4.86 -22.31 5.76
CA PHE A 14 3.72 -22.14 4.84
C PHE A 14 4.13 -22.09 3.35
N LYS A 15 5.42 -22.24 3.03
CA LYS A 15 5.97 -22.05 1.68
C LYS A 15 5.23 -22.83 0.60
N ASP A 16 5.20 -24.14 0.75
CA ASP A 16 4.67 -25.04 -0.29
C ASP A 16 3.16 -24.84 -0.49
N GLU A 17 2.42 -24.63 0.60
CA GLU A 17 0.98 -24.38 0.55
C GLU A 17 0.65 -23.05 -0.14
N VAL A 18 1.32 -21.96 0.23
CA VAL A 18 1.09 -20.66 -0.38
C VAL A 18 1.49 -20.64 -1.85
N LEU A 19 2.59 -21.27 -2.21
CA LEU A 19 3.00 -21.40 -3.60
C LEU A 19 1.96 -22.14 -4.45
N ASP A 20 1.44 -23.25 -3.96
CA ASP A 20 0.37 -24.01 -4.62
C ASP A 20 -0.92 -23.19 -4.77
N LEU A 21 -1.33 -22.48 -3.72
CA LEU A 21 -2.50 -21.59 -3.76
C LEU A 21 -2.35 -20.47 -4.80
N VAL A 22 -1.17 -19.85 -4.90
CA VAL A 22 -0.87 -18.79 -5.86
C VAL A 22 -0.81 -19.33 -7.29
N GLU A 23 -0.15 -20.47 -7.51
CA GLU A 23 -0.04 -21.11 -8.83
C GLU A 23 -1.40 -21.56 -9.38
N ARG A 24 -2.25 -22.13 -8.54
CA ARG A 24 -3.60 -22.56 -8.91
C ARG A 24 -4.62 -21.45 -8.96
N ASN A 25 -4.27 -20.23 -8.56
CA ASN A 25 -5.20 -19.09 -8.41
C ASN A 25 -6.45 -19.45 -7.55
N SER A 26 -6.32 -20.37 -6.60
CA SER A 26 -7.44 -20.90 -5.82
C SER A 26 -8.12 -19.87 -4.92
N MET A 27 -7.42 -18.79 -4.59
CA MET A 27 -7.95 -17.67 -3.81
C MET A 27 -8.85 -16.71 -4.60
N GLU A 28 -8.83 -16.76 -5.92
CA GLU A 28 -9.64 -15.86 -6.76
C GLU A 28 -11.15 -16.08 -6.61
N SER A 29 -11.59 -17.30 -6.31
CA SER A 29 -12.99 -17.64 -6.08
C SER A 29 -13.49 -17.37 -4.66
N LYS A 30 -12.59 -17.03 -3.72
CA LYS A 30 -12.90 -16.78 -2.33
C LYS A 30 -13.45 -15.37 -2.12
N ASP A 31 -14.39 -15.22 -1.19
CA ASP A 31 -14.84 -13.89 -0.77
C ASP A 31 -13.83 -13.21 0.17
N THR A 32 -14.06 -11.92 0.44
CA THR A 32 -13.19 -11.11 1.29
C THR A 32 -13.05 -11.69 2.71
N SER A 33 -14.12 -12.19 3.29
CA SER A 33 -14.12 -12.72 4.67
C SER A 33 -13.32 -14.02 4.75
N GLU A 34 -13.49 -14.92 3.76
CA GLU A 34 -12.73 -16.16 3.64
C GLU A 34 -11.21 -15.87 3.52
N ILE A 35 -10.84 -14.88 2.69
CA ILE A 35 -9.43 -14.49 2.50
C ILE A 35 -8.82 -13.90 3.77
N LEU A 36 -9.55 -13.01 4.46
CA LEU A 36 -9.08 -12.42 5.71
C LEU A 36 -8.94 -13.46 6.82
N THR A 37 -9.89 -14.41 6.92
CA THR A 37 -9.81 -15.52 7.88
C THR A 37 -8.58 -16.37 7.61
N TRP A 38 -8.39 -16.78 6.36
CA TRP A 38 -7.20 -17.52 5.94
C TRP A 38 -5.90 -16.77 6.24
N ALA A 39 -5.87 -15.46 5.98
CA ALA A 39 -4.69 -14.64 6.26
C ALA A 39 -4.33 -14.60 7.76
N VAL A 40 -5.32 -14.45 8.62
CA VAL A 40 -5.13 -14.45 10.08
C VAL A 40 -4.66 -15.83 10.56
N GLU A 41 -5.32 -16.90 10.14
CA GLU A 41 -5.01 -18.27 10.58
C GLU A 41 -3.59 -18.70 10.19
N ASN A 42 -3.07 -18.25 9.04
CA ASN A 42 -1.77 -18.68 8.53
C ASN A 42 -0.60 -17.77 8.87
N PHE A 43 -0.83 -16.45 9.08
CA PHE A 43 0.26 -15.48 9.21
C PHE A 43 0.28 -14.69 10.52
N HIS A 44 -0.78 -14.71 11.34
CA HIS A 44 -0.71 -14.06 12.65
C HIS A 44 0.33 -14.76 13.55
N PRO A 45 1.20 -14.04 14.28
CA PRO A 45 1.25 -12.59 14.49
C PRO A 45 2.13 -11.82 13.50
N ARG A 46 2.64 -12.47 12.44
CA ARG A 46 3.53 -11.86 11.43
C ARG A 46 2.75 -11.35 10.20
N LEU A 47 1.48 -10.97 10.42
CA LEU A 47 0.57 -10.34 9.47
C LEU A 47 0.42 -8.84 9.79
N THR A 48 0.34 -7.98 8.77
CA THR A 48 0.06 -6.56 8.94
C THR A 48 -0.82 -6.00 7.82
N ILE A 49 -1.50 -4.88 8.08
CA ILE A 49 -2.21 -4.10 7.06
C ILE A 49 -1.37 -2.90 6.67
N SER A 50 -1.07 -2.76 5.38
CA SER A 50 -0.51 -1.54 4.79
C SER A 50 -1.65 -0.58 4.42
N ALA A 51 -1.97 0.36 5.29
CA ALA A 51 -3.07 1.31 5.09
C ALA A 51 -2.55 2.71 4.76
N SER A 52 -2.98 3.28 3.63
CA SER A 52 -2.56 4.63 3.22
C SER A 52 -3.28 5.76 3.94
N PHE A 53 -4.42 5.47 4.56
CA PHE A 53 -5.35 6.45 5.14
C PHE A 53 -5.83 7.54 4.15
N GLY A 54 -5.48 7.39 2.90
CA GLY A 54 -5.93 8.26 1.81
C GLY A 54 -7.06 7.67 0.98
N ALA A 55 -7.32 6.37 1.13
CA ALA A 55 -8.33 5.63 0.39
C ALA A 55 -9.23 4.84 1.35
N PRO A 56 -10.54 4.67 1.06
CA PRO A 56 -11.49 4.00 1.95
C PRO A 56 -11.20 2.52 2.13
N GLU A 57 -10.58 1.84 1.16
CA GLU A 57 -10.33 0.41 1.18
C GLU A 57 -9.50 -0.04 2.38
N GLY A 58 -8.44 0.71 2.72
CA GLY A 58 -7.63 0.43 3.90
C GLY A 58 -8.44 0.52 5.20
N MET A 59 -9.38 1.45 5.25
CA MET A 59 -10.26 1.63 6.42
C MET A 59 -11.27 0.50 6.55
N ILE A 60 -11.81 0.00 5.43
CA ILE A 60 -12.67 -1.18 5.39
C ILE A 60 -11.94 -2.41 5.91
N LEU A 61 -10.71 -2.64 5.46
CA LEU A 61 -9.90 -3.77 5.91
C LEU A 61 -9.58 -3.68 7.40
N ILE A 62 -9.33 -2.49 7.93
CA ILE A 62 -9.16 -2.28 9.38
C ILE A 62 -10.45 -2.64 10.12
N ASP A 63 -11.63 -2.21 9.64
CA ASP A 63 -12.93 -2.51 10.26
C ASP A 63 -13.24 -4.02 10.24
N MET A 64 -13.02 -4.69 9.10
CA MET A 64 -13.24 -6.12 8.97
C MET A 64 -12.30 -6.93 9.88
N LEU A 65 -10.99 -6.61 9.85
CA LEU A 65 -10.01 -7.30 10.67
C LEU A 65 -10.15 -7.00 12.16
N HIS A 66 -10.62 -5.80 12.54
CA HIS A 66 -10.93 -5.53 13.94
C HIS A 66 -12.04 -6.45 14.48
N LYS A 67 -13.02 -6.82 13.63
CA LYS A 67 -14.09 -7.76 14.00
C LYS A 67 -13.62 -9.21 14.04
N LEU A 68 -12.66 -9.58 13.21
CA LEU A 68 -12.13 -10.94 13.10
C LEU A 68 -11.00 -11.20 14.11
N ASP A 69 -10.01 -10.33 14.11
CA ASP A 69 -8.84 -10.36 15.00
C ASP A 69 -8.38 -8.91 15.31
N PRO A 70 -8.80 -8.35 16.45
CA PRO A 70 -8.43 -6.98 16.82
C PRO A 70 -6.94 -6.80 17.07
N THR A 71 -6.14 -7.88 17.17
CA THR A 71 -4.70 -7.81 17.41
C THR A 71 -3.88 -7.68 16.13
N THR A 72 -4.45 -7.92 14.94
CA THR A 72 -3.77 -7.72 13.66
C THR A 72 -3.16 -6.32 13.58
N ARG A 73 -1.87 -6.26 13.26
CA ARG A 73 -1.10 -5.01 13.18
C ARG A 73 -1.51 -4.17 11.98
N VAL A 74 -1.44 -2.85 12.14
CA VAL A 74 -1.74 -1.87 11.10
C VAL A 74 -0.62 -0.86 11.03
N PHE A 75 -0.09 -0.58 9.86
CA PHE A 75 0.87 0.50 9.68
C PHE A 75 0.47 1.50 8.60
N VAL A 76 0.99 2.70 8.73
CA VAL A 76 0.89 3.79 7.76
C VAL A 76 2.28 4.35 7.47
N LEU A 77 2.56 4.66 6.21
CA LEU A 77 3.78 5.36 5.82
C LEU A 77 3.55 6.87 5.97
N ASP A 78 4.15 7.48 6.98
CA ASP A 78 4.22 8.93 7.05
C ASP A 78 5.44 9.46 6.28
N THR A 79 5.18 9.98 5.11
CA THR A 79 6.20 10.54 4.23
C THR A 79 6.78 11.87 4.70
N GLY A 80 6.25 12.45 5.80
CA GLY A 80 6.47 13.82 6.22
C GLY A 80 5.82 14.87 5.31
N ARG A 81 4.93 14.44 4.39
CA ARG A 81 4.24 15.28 3.41
C ARG A 81 2.76 14.87 3.24
N LEU A 82 2.15 14.29 4.28
CA LEU A 82 0.73 13.93 4.24
C LEU A 82 -0.16 15.16 4.49
N HIS A 83 -1.41 15.08 4.03
CA HIS A 83 -2.43 16.08 4.38
C HIS A 83 -2.80 16.01 5.86
N THR A 84 -3.10 17.15 6.49
CA THR A 84 -3.64 17.20 7.86
C THR A 84 -4.85 16.27 8.03
N ALA A 85 -5.75 16.21 7.04
CA ALA A 85 -6.91 15.31 7.08
C ALA A 85 -6.54 13.82 7.15
N THR A 86 -5.34 13.44 6.73
CA THR A 86 -4.83 12.06 6.88
C THR A 86 -4.39 11.80 8.31
N TYR A 87 -3.71 12.74 8.95
CA TYR A 87 -3.36 12.64 10.38
C TYR A 87 -4.62 12.59 11.26
N ASP A 88 -5.61 13.47 11.00
CA ASP A 88 -6.91 13.44 11.69
C ASP A 88 -7.61 12.08 11.56
N LEU A 89 -7.49 11.43 10.39
CA LEU A 89 -8.08 10.11 10.19
C LEU A 89 -7.34 9.02 10.97
N ILE A 90 -6.01 9.08 11.05
CA ILE A 90 -5.22 8.13 11.85
C ILE A 90 -5.69 8.16 13.32
N ASP A 91 -5.84 9.35 13.90
CA ASP A 91 -6.33 9.50 15.28
C ASP A 91 -7.78 9.00 15.44
N ARG A 92 -8.67 9.33 14.50
CA ARG A 92 -10.05 8.83 14.50
C ARG A 92 -10.14 7.30 14.41
N VAL A 93 -9.28 6.66 13.66
CA VAL A 93 -9.20 5.19 13.55
C VAL A 93 -8.69 4.60 14.85
N ARG A 94 -7.62 5.17 15.41
CA ARG A 94 -7.10 4.76 16.72
C ARG A 94 -8.19 4.80 17.79
N ASP A 95 -8.90 5.92 17.88
CA ASP A 95 -9.91 6.11 18.92
C ASP A 95 -11.14 5.21 18.72
N ARG A 96 -11.57 4.99 17.45
CA ARG A 96 -12.75 4.16 17.15
C ARG A 96 -12.53 2.68 17.41
N TYR A 97 -11.35 2.16 17.08
CA TYR A 97 -11.05 0.74 17.13
C TYR A 97 -10.15 0.37 18.32
N ASP A 98 -9.83 1.32 19.20
CA ASP A 98 -8.83 1.15 20.26
C ASP A 98 -7.57 0.47 19.75
N LYS A 99 -7.11 0.91 18.57
CA LYS A 99 -6.05 0.25 17.80
C LYS A 99 -4.82 1.12 17.70
N ARG A 100 -3.67 0.55 18.08
CA ARG A 100 -2.39 1.18 17.79
C ARG A 100 -2.11 1.11 16.30
N VAL A 101 -1.99 2.27 15.65
CA VAL A 101 -1.49 2.40 14.27
C VAL A 101 0.01 2.66 14.32
N GLU A 102 0.78 1.81 13.67
CA GLU A 102 2.24 1.96 13.58
C GLU A 102 2.57 3.00 12.50
N VAL A 103 3.17 4.12 12.90
CA VAL A 103 3.55 5.17 11.96
C VAL A 103 5.01 4.96 11.55
N VAL A 104 5.21 4.68 10.28
CA VAL A 104 6.54 4.38 9.71
C VAL A 104 7.07 5.59 8.97
N PHE A 105 8.18 6.15 9.47
CA PHE A 105 8.83 7.34 8.91
C PHE A 105 9.99 6.96 7.99
N PRO A 106 10.32 7.80 7.00
CA PRO A 106 11.56 7.67 6.25
C PRO A 106 12.78 7.94 7.15
N ASN A 107 13.93 7.39 6.77
CA ASN A 107 15.18 7.69 7.46
C ASN A 107 15.53 9.17 7.29
N ALA A 108 15.83 9.87 8.40
CA ALA A 108 16.07 11.29 8.40
C ALA A 108 17.32 11.67 7.58
N ALA A 109 18.40 10.87 7.63
CA ALA A 109 19.63 11.15 6.89
C ALA A 109 19.40 11.01 5.38
N GLU A 110 18.68 9.95 4.91
CA GLU A 110 18.32 9.77 3.51
C GLU A 110 17.47 10.95 2.98
N VAL A 111 16.54 11.45 3.81
CA VAL A 111 15.72 12.62 3.45
C VAL A 111 16.56 13.89 3.39
N GLN A 112 17.46 14.10 4.36
CA GLN A 112 18.33 15.30 4.41
C GLN A 112 19.27 15.33 3.20
N GLU A 113 19.88 14.21 2.83
CA GLU A 113 20.72 14.08 1.65
C GLU A 113 19.94 14.42 0.37
N MET A 114 18.84 13.74 0.12
CA MET A 114 17.99 13.99 -1.06
C MET A 114 17.53 15.45 -1.17
N VAL A 115 17.09 16.03 -0.07
CA VAL A 115 16.60 17.43 -0.04
C VAL A 115 17.75 18.42 -0.15
N GLY A 116 18.91 18.13 0.45
CA GLY A 116 20.11 18.95 0.34
C GLY A 116 20.63 19.06 -1.08
N GLU A 117 20.55 17.97 -1.86
CA GLU A 117 20.98 17.94 -3.27
C GLU A 117 20.00 18.59 -4.24
N LYS A 118 18.71 18.32 -4.07
CA LYS A 118 17.68 18.59 -5.09
C LYS A 118 16.58 19.57 -4.62
N GLY A 119 16.60 19.96 -3.34
CA GLY A 119 15.57 20.84 -2.76
C GLY A 119 14.32 20.11 -2.28
N MET A 120 13.47 20.86 -1.58
CA MET A 120 12.27 20.31 -0.90
C MET A 120 11.21 19.76 -1.86
N ASN A 121 11.13 20.26 -3.07
CA ASN A 121 10.08 19.95 -4.04
C ASN A 121 10.62 19.33 -5.34
N LEU A 122 11.71 18.56 -5.23
CA LEU A 122 12.38 17.89 -6.35
C LEU A 122 11.41 17.09 -7.25
N PHE A 123 10.32 16.60 -6.71
CA PHE A 123 9.32 15.80 -7.44
C PHE A 123 8.57 16.56 -8.54
N TYR A 124 8.74 17.89 -8.65
CA TYR A 124 8.25 18.69 -9.78
C TYR A 124 9.26 18.85 -10.90
N GLU A 125 10.55 18.56 -10.65
CA GLU A 125 11.65 18.80 -11.59
C GLU A 125 11.69 17.74 -12.70
N SER A 126 11.54 16.46 -12.33
CA SER A 126 11.51 15.34 -13.27
C SER A 126 10.74 14.14 -12.72
N HIS A 127 10.42 13.19 -13.61
CA HIS A 127 9.82 11.91 -13.24
C HIS A 127 10.78 11.09 -12.35
N GLU A 128 12.08 11.10 -12.66
CA GLU A 128 13.13 10.42 -11.91
C GLU A 128 13.24 11.00 -10.50
N ASP A 129 13.25 12.32 -10.35
CA ASP A 129 13.29 12.98 -9.04
C ASP A 129 12.01 12.69 -8.23
N ARG A 130 10.85 12.59 -8.89
CA ARG A 130 9.62 12.15 -8.24
C ARG A 130 9.70 10.68 -7.79
N LYS A 131 10.25 9.78 -8.62
CA LYS A 131 10.51 8.39 -8.25
C LYS A 131 11.49 8.31 -7.07
N ARG A 132 12.59 9.08 -7.10
CA ARG A 132 13.56 9.18 -5.99
C ARG A 132 12.88 9.62 -4.69
N CYS A 133 12.03 10.65 -4.75
CA CYS A 133 11.27 11.09 -3.59
C CYS A 133 10.36 9.98 -3.04
N CYS A 134 9.63 9.27 -3.90
CA CYS A 134 8.79 8.13 -3.50
C CYS A 134 9.63 6.98 -2.94
N ARG A 135 10.78 6.68 -3.52
CA ARG A 135 11.69 5.64 -3.05
C ARG A 135 12.15 5.93 -1.62
N VAL A 136 12.72 7.10 -1.38
CA VAL A 136 13.25 7.51 -0.06
C VAL A 136 12.14 7.60 0.99
N ARG A 137 10.99 8.18 0.63
CA ARG A 137 9.93 8.47 1.61
C ARG A 137 8.89 7.37 1.78
N LYS A 138 8.85 6.35 0.89
CA LYS A 138 7.83 5.29 0.94
C LYS A 138 8.44 3.90 0.77
N VAL A 139 9.14 3.63 -0.35
CA VAL A 139 9.57 2.28 -0.70
C VAL A 139 10.57 1.74 0.32
N LEU A 140 11.64 2.49 0.62
CA LEU A 140 12.64 2.06 1.60
C LEU A 140 12.07 1.90 3.02
N PRO A 141 11.26 2.85 3.56
CA PRO A 141 10.61 2.66 4.85
C PRO A 141 9.69 1.43 4.89
N MET A 142 8.92 1.20 3.82
CA MET A 142 8.04 0.03 3.72
C MET A 142 8.83 -1.27 3.76
N ARG A 143 9.89 -1.40 2.97
CA ARG A 143 10.75 -2.58 2.95
C ARG A 143 11.35 -2.87 4.32
N ARG A 144 11.90 -1.84 4.98
CA ARG A 144 12.46 -1.98 6.34
C ARG A 144 11.41 -2.46 7.34
N HIS A 145 10.20 -1.91 7.25
CA HIS A 145 9.12 -2.29 8.15
C HIS A 145 8.61 -3.71 7.88
N LEU A 146 8.43 -4.06 6.62
CA LEU A 146 7.90 -5.37 6.21
C LEU A 146 8.87 -6.53 6.46
N ALA A 147 10.17 -6.28 6.70
CA ALA A 147 11.14 -7.34 6.99
C ALA A 147 10.79 -8.21 8.22
N ASP A 148 9.97 -7.68 9.14
CA ASP A 148 9.51 -8.39 10.33
C ASP A 148 8.24 -9.23 10.11
N PHE A 149 7.71 -9.27 8.88
CA PHE A 149 6.44 -9.93 8.56
C PHE A 149 6.61 -11.07 7.55
N ASP A 150 5.62 -11.93 7.45
CA ASP A 150 5.52 -12.98 6.44
C ASP A 150 4.47 -12.65 5.38
N ALA A 151 3.45 -11.85 5.78
CA ALA A 151 2.40 -11.40 4.87
C ALA A 151 1.94 -9.98 5.20
N TYR A 152 1.41 -9.30 4.19
CA TYR A 152 0.74 -8.01 4.39
C TYR A 152 -0.49 -7.85 3.52
N ILE A 153 -1.49 -7.16 4.05
CA ILE A 153 -2.77 -6.91 3.41
C ILE A 153 -2.80 -5.50 2.84
N THR A 154 -3.33 -5.34 1.62
CA THR A 154 -3.51 -4.04 0.97
C THR A 154 -4.95 -3.83 0.50
N GLY A 155 -5.34 -2.57 0.35
CA GLY A 155 -6.63 -2.18 -0.24
C GLY A 155 -6.59 -1.99 -1.75
N LEU A 156 -5.77 -2.77 -2.46
CA LEU A 156 -5.68 -2.69 -3.91
C LEU A 156 -6.94 -3.29 -4.55
N ARG A 157 -7.46 -2.61 -5.58
CA ARG A 157 -8.59 -3.08 -6.42
C ARG A 157 -8.24 -2.96 -7.90
N ARG A 158 -8.75 -3.89 -8.71
CA ARG A 158 -8.51 -3.94 -10.16
C ARG A 158 -9.07 -2.74 -10.89
N ASP A 159 -10.22 -2.21 -10.46
CA ASP A 159 -10.89 -1.08 -11.10
C ASP A 159 -10.29 0.30 -10.77
N GLN A 160 -9.26 0.37 -9.93
CA GLN A 160 -8.63 1.64 -9.57
C GLN A 160 -7.86 2.29 -10.74
N ASN A 161 -7.24 1.50 -11.61
CA ASN A 161 -6.61 1.90 -12.86
C ASN A 161 -6.19 0.69 -13.70
N ALA A 162 -5.84 0.92 -14.98
CA ALA A 162 -5.43 -0.14 -15.90
C ALA A 162 -4.19 -0.93 -15.44
N ASN A 163 -3.25 -0.30 -14.75
CA ASN A 163 -2.01 -0.97 -14.26
C ASN A 163 -2.30 -1.98 -13.13
N ARG A 164 -3.51 -2.04 -12.61
CA ARG A 164 -3.95 -2.93 -11.54
C ARG A 164 -4.94 -4.00 -11.98
N ALA A 165 -5.31 -4.01 -13.27
CA ALA A 165 -6.32 -4.91 -13.80
C ALA A 165 -6.01 -6.41 -13.55
N ASP A 166 -4.74 -6.77 -13.54
CA ASP A 166 -4.27 -8.14 -13.36
C ASP A 166 -3.89 -8.50 -11.91
N ALA A 167 -4.13 -7.58 -10.95
CA ALA A 167 -3.81 -7.83 -9.54
C ALA A 167 -4.57 -9.05 -8.99
N LYS A 168 -3.84 -9.94 -8.35
CA LYS A 168 -4.41 -11.14 -7.74
C LYS A 168 -4.83 -10.88 -6.30
N LYS A 169 -5.79 -11.66 -5.81
CA LYS A 169 -6.20 -11.63 -4.40
C LYS A 169 -5.07 -12.07 -3.46
N VAL A 170 -4.24 -13.00 -3.91
CA VAL A 170 -3.02 -13.44 -3.20
C VAL A 170 -1.89 -13.56 -4.22
N GLU A 171 -0.76 -12.95 -3.93
CA GLU A 171 0.43 -12.95 -4.79
C GLU A 171 1.73 -12.92 -3.96
N ILE A 172 2.84 -13.32 -4.56
CA ILE A 172 4.17 -13.16 -3.96
C ILE A 172 4.73 -11.82 -4.42
N ASP A 173 5.12 -10.99 -3.48
CA ASP A 173 5.70 -9.67 -3.73
C ASP A 173 7.23 -9.72 -3.68
N SER A 174 7.84 -10.00 -4.83
CA SER A 174 9.29 -10.07 -4.96
C SER A 174 9.98 -8.71 -4.73
N ALA A 175 9.28 -7.61 -4.92
CA ALA A 175 9.82 -6.27 -4.66
C ALA A 175 10.04 -6.01 -3.16
N ASN A 176 9.34 -6.71 -2.29
CA ASN A 176 9.43 -6.56 -0.83
C ASN A 176 9.92 -7.84 -0.11
N GLY A 177 10.83 -8.62 -0.73
CA GLY A 177 11.46 -9.77 -0.09
C GLY A 177 10.58 -11.02 -0.13
N ASP A 178 9.87 -11.22 -1.21
CA ASP A 178 9.00 -12.39 -1.48
C ASP A 178 7.96 -12.65 -0.38
N LEU A 179 7.41 -11.56 0.17
CA LEU A 179 6.32 -11.63 1.12
C LEU A 179 5.01 -12.03 0.42
N VAL A 180 4.11 -12.64 1.18
CA VAL A 180 2.75 -12.88 0.72
C VAL A 180 1.96 -11.56 0.75
N LYS A 181 1.59 -11.06 -0.42
CA LYS A 181 0.75 -9.87 -0.56
C LYS A 181 -0.69 -10.29 -0.78
N ILE A 182 -1.58 -9.77 0.04
CA ILE A 182 -2.99 -10.15 0.09
C ILE A 182 -3.85 -8.92 -0.24
N ASN A 183 -4.67 -9.03 -1.29
CA ASN A 183 -5.54 -7.98 -1.80
C ASN A 183 -7.01 -8.44 -1.70
N PRO A 184 -7.64 -8.49 -0.52
CA PRO A 184 -8.94 -9.11 -0.32
C PRO A 184 -10.08 -8.41 -1.06
N LEU A 185 -9.89 -7.14 -1.42
CA LEU A 185 -10.85 -6.30 -2.11
C LEU A 185 -10.57 -6.21 -3.62
N ALA A 186 -9.70 -7.07 -4.19
CA ALA A 186 -9.22 -6.94 -5.58
C ALA A 186 -10.35 -6.88 -6.61
N ASP A 187 -11.45 -7.58 -6.41
CA ASP A 187 -12.62 -7.63 -7.29
C ASP A 187 -13.78 -6.71 -6.87
N TRP A 188 -13.61 -5.92 -5.79
CA TRP A 188 -14.66 -4.99 -5.36
C TRP A 188 -14.76 -3.79 -6.31
N THR A 189 -15.99 -3.39 -6.59
CA THR A 189 -16.28 -2.13 -7.29
C THR A 189 -16.20 -0.95 -6.32
N HIS A 190 -16.05 0.26 -6.87
CA HIS A 190 -16.14 1.48 -6.06
C HIS A 190 -17.49 1.62 -5.32
N GLU A 191 -18.57 1.17 -5.93
CA GLU A 191 -19.90 1.20 -5.33
C GLU A 191 -19.96 0.30 -4.09
N GLN A 192 -19.47 -0.95 -4.18
CA GLN A 192 -19.38 -1.88 -3.05
C GLN A 192 -18.55 -1.31 -1.90
N VAL A 193 -17.43 -0.66 -2.21
CA VAL A 193 -16.60 0.04 -1.22
C VAL A 193 -17.40 1.11 -0.49
N MET A 194 -18.12 1.95 -1.21
CA MET A 194 -18.89 3.05 -0.61
C MET A 194 -20.15 2.56 0.12
N ASP A 195 -20.74 1.46 -0.31
CA ASP A 195 -21.86 0.80 0.39
C ASP A 195 -21.40 0.27 1.74
N TYR A 196 -20.29 -0.45 1.79
CA TYR A 196 -19.72 -0.92 3.06
C TYR A 196 -19.39 0.25 4.00
N VAL A 197 -18.79 1.32 3.49
CA VAL A 197 -18.48 2.52 4.28
C VAL A 197 -19.74 3.10 4.91
N ARG A 198 -20.85 3.19 4.14
CA ARG A 198 -22.13 3.72 4.64
C ARG A 198 -22.78 2.80 5.67
N GLU A 199 -22.87 1.51 5.33
CA GLU A 199 -23.53 0.49 6.18
C GLU A 199 -22.86 0.37 7.56
N HIS A 200 -21.51 0.35 7.58
CA HIS A 200 -20.73 0.18 8.82
C HIS A 200 -20.23 1.50 9.41
N ASN A 201 -20.60 2.64 8.80
CA ASN A 201 -20.16 3.97 9.25
C ASN A 201 -18.63 4.04 9.42
N VAL A 202 -17.88 3.46 8.47
CA VAL A 202 -16.42 3.39 8.51
C VAL A 202 -15.82 4.80 8.37
N PRO A 203 -14.87 5.21 9.21
CA PRO A 203 -14.23 6.53 9.08
C PRO A 203 -13.37 6.58 7.83
N ILE A 204 -13.61 7.56 6.98
CA ILE A 204 -12.81 7.81 5.77
C ILE A 204 -12.20 9.21 5.75
N ASN A 205 -11.25 9.44 4.85
CA ASN A 205 -10.59 10.72 4.71
C ASN A 205 -11.57 11.81 4.25
N ARG A 206 -11.62 12.93 5.00
CA ARG A 206 -12.54 14.04 4.72
C ARG A 206 -12.28 14.74 3.40
N LEU A 207 -11.11 14.55 2.79
CA LEU A 207 -10.80 15.09 1.47
C LEU A 207 -11.68 14.51 0.37
N HIS A 208 -12.22 13.29 0.53
CA HIS A 208 -13.18 12.74 -0.43
C HIS A 208 -14.43 13.63 -0.60
N GLN A 209 -14.85 14.33 0.46
CA GLN A 209 -15.95 15.31 0.41
C GLN A 209 -15.57 16.63 -0.27
N LYS A 210 -14.29 16.82 -0.61
CA LYS A 210 -13.74 18.02 -1.23
C LYS A 210 -13.21 17.74 -2.66
N ASN A 211 -13.78 16.72 -3.32
CA ASN A 211 -13.40 16.30 -4.67
C ASN A 211 -11.95 15.78 -4.80
N TYR A 212 -11.45 15.09 -3.78
CA TYR A 212 -10.21 14.33 -3.83
C TYR A 212 -10.53 12.82 -3.84
N PRO A 213 -10.83 12.21 -4.98
CA PRO A 213 -11.16 10.78 -5.04
C PRO A 213 -9.96 9.87 -4.76
N SER A 214 -8.75 10.36 -4.99
CA SER A 214 -7.49 9.66 -4.68
C SER A 214 -6.58 10.58 -3.89
N VAL A 215 -6.18 10.17 -2.68
CA VAL A 215 -5.37 10.98 -1.77
C VAL A 215 -4.00 10.31 -1.53
N GLY A 216 -2.95 11.09 -1.66
CA GLY A 216 -1.57 10.71 -1.32
C GLY A 216 -0.86 11.84 -0.57
N CYS A 217 0.42 12.09 -0.86
CA CYS A 217 1.13 13.24 -0.33
C CYS A 217 0.45 14.54 -0.79
N GLU A 218 0.40 15.54 0.08
CA GLU A 218 -0.23 16.84 -0.18
C GLU A 218 0.28 17.49 -1.48
N PRO A 219 1.60 17.66 -1.71
CA PRO A 219 2.09 18.30 -2.92
C PRO A 219 1.86 17.49 -4.20
N CYS A 220 1.55 16.19 -4.07
CA CYS A 220 1.31 15.29 -5.20
C CYS A 220 -0.18 15.00 -5.43
N THR A 221 -1.08 15.77 -4.80
CA THR A 221 -2.52 15.50 -4.84
C THR A 221 -3.31 16.81 -4.87
N ARG A 222 -4.24 16.93 -5.81
CA ARG A 222 -5.18 18.06 -5.88
C ARG A 222 -6.62 17.58 -6.07
N ALA A 223 -7.57 18.46 -5.76
CA ALA A 223 -8.98 18.23 -6.11
C ALA A 223 -9.17 18.18 -7.64
N ILE A 224 -10.18 17.48 -8.08
CA ILE A 224 -10.54 17.35 -9.50
C ILE A 224 -11.97 17.82 -9.73
N ALA A 225 -12.30 18.13 -10.98
CA ALA A 225 -13.68 18.41 -11.36
C ALA A 225 -14.57 17.14 -11.20
N PRO A 226 -15.84 17.29 -10.83
CA PRO A 226 -16.77 16.17 -10.82
C PRO A 226 -16.80 15.46 -12.19
N GLY A 227 -16.73 14.12 -12.19
CA GLY A 227 -16.74 13.31 -13.41
C GLY A 227 -15.40 13.17 -14.13
N ALA A 228 -14.34 13.83 -13.68
CA ALA A 228 -12.99 13.61 -14.18
C ALA A 228 -12.44 12.26 -13.70
N ASP A 229 -11.40 11.74 -14.38
CA ASP A 229 -10.72 10.54 -13.97
C ASP A 229 -10.29 10.63 -12.49
N PRO A 230 -10.60 9.63 -11.64
CA PRO A 230 -10.31 9.66 -10.20
C PRO A 230 -8.82 9.91 -9.86
N ARG A 231 -7.90 9.60 -10.77
CA ARG A 231 -6.46 9.82 -10.59
C ARG A 231 -5.93 11.09 -11.28
N ALA A 232 -6.76 11.84 -12.00
CA ALA A 232 -6.36 13.09 -12.66
C ALA A 232 -5.72 14.12 -11.70
N GLY A 233 -6.07 14.07 -10.41
CA GLY A 233 -5.47 14.90 -9.37
C GLY A 233 -4.11 14.42 -8.85
N ARG A 234 -3.64 13.22 -9.23
CA ARG A 234 -2.36 12.65 -8.80
C ARG A 234 -1.29 13.02 -9.82
N TRP A 235 -0.16 13.54 -9.35
CA TRP A 235 0.96 13.96 -10.22
C TRP A 235 0.46 14.65 -11.50
N TRP A 236 -0.39 15.65 -11.37
CA TRP A 236 -1.10 16.32 -12.46
C TRP A 236 -0.19 17.00 -13.50
N TRP A 237 1.11 17.06 -13.21
CA TRP A 237 2.15 17.57 -14.10
C TRP A 237 2.82 16.49 -14.95
N GLU A 238 2.51 15.20 -14.72
CA GLU A 238 3.00 14.07 -15.49
C GLU A 238 1.96 13.59 -16.49
N SER A 239 2.41 12.90 -17.56
CA SER A 239 1.53 12.19 -18.49
C SER A 239 0.86 10.99 -17.81
N ASP A 240 -0.31 10.58 -18.29
CA ASP A 240 -1.15 9.58 -17.60
C ASP A 240 -0.51 8.20 -17.52
N ASP A 241 0.31 7.83 -18.50
CA ASP A 241 1.08 6.58 -18.55
C ASP A 241 2.16 6.49 -17.44
N MET A 242 2.62 7.62 -16.92
CA MET A 242 3.64 7.71 -15.88
C MET A 242 3.07 7.78 -14.44
N LYS A 243 1.75 7.91 -14.28
CA LYS A 243 1.08 8.17 -12.99
C LYS A 243 0.91 6.93 -12.12
N GLU A 244 2.00 6.27 -11.72
CA GLU A 244 1.92 5.19 -10.72
C GLU A 244 2.91 5.43 -9.56
N CYS A 245 2.56 4.91 -8.39
CA CYS A 245 3.41 4.96 -7.21
C CYS A 245 4.43 3.82 -7.27
N GLY A 246 5.69 4.10 -6.96
CA GLY A 246 6.76 3.09 -6.91
C GLY A 246 6.52 1.94 -5.92
N LEU A 247 5.48 2.01 -5.08
CA LEU A 247 5.05 0.89 -4.24
C LEU A 247 4.38 -0.27 -5.02
N HIS A 248 3.99 -0.04 -6.27
CA HIS A 248 3.21 -1.00 -7.08
C HIS A 248 3.87 -1.32 -8.43
N VAL A 249 5.11 -0.89 -8.65
CA VAL A 249 5.86 -1.10 -9.89
C VAL A 249 6.99 -2.09 -9.61
N ALA A 250 7.05 -3.18 -10.39
CA ALA A 250 8.07 -4.22 -10.24
C ALA A 250 9.51 -3.71 -10.51
N ASP A 251 9.66 -2.65 -11.32
CA ASP A 251 10.95 -2.10 -11.75
C ASP A 251 11.76 -1.41 -10.64
N ALA A 252 11.20 -1.24 -9.45
CA ALA A 252 11.92 -0.68 -8.30
C ALA A 252 13.02 -1.63 -7.75
N VAL A 253 13.15 -2.83 -8.31
CA VAL A 253 14.07 -3.87 -7.82
C VAL A 253 15.47 -3.71 -8.43
N GLU A 254 15.59 -3.31 -9.70
CA GLU A 254 16.89 -3.28 -10.41
C GLU A 254 17.81 -2.16 -9.94
N GLU A 255 17.27 -0.99 -9.57
CA GLU A 255 18.09 0.15 -9.09
C GLU A 255 18.70 -0.06 -7.69
N VAL A 256 18.28 -1.07 -6.93
CA VAL A 256 18.78 -1.32 -5.56
C VAL A 256 20.07 -2.13 -5.58
N ALA A 257 20.23 -3.05 -6.53
CA ALA A 257 21.41 -3.91 -6.63
C ALA A 257 22.66 -3.14 -7.06
N GLU A 258 22.51 -2.06 -7.83
CA GLU A 258 23.66 -1.25 -8.28
C GLU A 258 24.16 -0.27 -7.20
N ALA A 259 23.31 0.18 -6.28
CA ALA A 259 23.70 1.12 -5.23
C ALA A 259 24.41 0.45 -4.04
N GLU A 260 24.13 -0.83 -3.75
CA GLU A 260 24.80 -1.59 -2.69
C GLU A 260 26.13 -2.21 -3.16
N GLY A 261 26.37 -2.33 -4.47
CA GLY A 261 27.58 -2.89 -5.07
C GLY A 261 28.75 -1.90 -5.27
N SER A 262 28.54 -0.60 -5.06
CA SER A 262 29.58 0.43 -5.31
C SER A 262 30.26 1.00 -4.05
N GLY A 263 30.07 0.38 -2.91
CA GLY A 263 30.71 0.77 -1.64
C GLY A 263 31.87 -0.15 -1.29
N ILE A 264 33.04 0.05 -1.92
CA ILE A 264 34.36 -0.36 -1.41
C ILE A 264 35.24 0.89 -1.29
#